data_5983abd0987e83d1380de770bef2a04e
#
_entry.id   5983abd0987e83d1380de770bef2a04e
#
_cell.length_a   1.000
_cell.length_b   1.000
_cell.length_c   1.000
_cell.angle_alpha   90.00
_cell.angle_beta   90.00
_cell.angle_gamma   90.00
#
_symmetry.space_group_name_H-M   'P 1'
#
loop_
_entity.id
_entity.type
_entity.pdbx_description
1 polymer ?
#
loop_
_entity_poly.entity_id
_entity_poly.type
_entity_poly.pdbx_seq_one_letter_code
_entity_poly.pdbx_strand_id
1 'polypeptide(L)'
;LDLPERKIEFGDDGFIKAVHKKERFAAHLLIEEFMIQANVSAAETLVKMKRPCMFRVHEPPSAEKLVGLHETLAEMNIRFAKGQVVTTASFNRILAQADNEIDRELVSSLVLRSQSQAVYSPENLHHFGLHLSNYAHFTSPIRRYADLLIHRSLIAALKLGTDGLKEEEAAAFTGIGTDISATERRAMVAERETNDRFTAVFLANKVGEI
;
A
#
# COMPACT_ATOMS: atom_id res chain seq x y z
N LEU A 1 2.75 9.62 2.65
CA LEU A 1 2.04 9.65 3.95
C LEU A 1 2.90 8.96 4.98
N ASP A 2 3.24 9.64 6.05
CA ASP A 2 4.00 9.09 7.18
C ASP A 2 3.03 8.87 8.36
N LEU A 3 2.46 7.68 8.42
CA LEU A 3 1.57 7.28 9.50
C LEU A 3 2.34 6.40 10.48
N PRO A 4 2.21 6.63 11.79
CA PRO A 4 2.90 5.84 12.80
C PRO A 4 2.41 4.39 12.80
N GLU A 5 3.31 3.44 12.57
CA GLU A 5 3.05 2.03 12.81
C GLU A 5 3.25 1.68 14.28
N ARG A 6 2.29 0.98 14.88
CA ARG A 6 2.41 0.45 16.24
C ARG A 6 3.20 -0.85 16.23
N LYS A 7 4.17 -0.98 17.13
CA LYS A 7 4.90 -2.22 17.39
C LYS A 7 4.53 -2.71 18.80
N ILE A 8 4.04 -3.95 18.86
CA ILE A 8 3.70 -4.62 20.12
C ILE A 8 4.92 -5.44 20.54
N GLU A 9 5.39 -5.22 21.76
CA GLU A 9 6.48 -5.98 22.36
C GLU A 9 5.91 -6.92 23.43
N PHE A 10 6.26 -8.20 23.32
CA PHE A 10 5.88 -9.21 24.31
C PHE A 10 7.02 -9.45 25.29
N GLY A 11 6.68 -9.69 26.55
CA GLY A 11 7.61 -10.18 27.56
C GLY A 11 7.86 -11.69 27.41
N ASP A 12 8.85 -12.19 28.16
CA ASP A 12 9.18 -13.62 28.19
C ASP A 12 8.03 -14.48 28.75
N ASP A 13 7.11 -13.86 29.48
CA ASP A 13 5.88 -14.44 30.02
C ASP A 13 4.73 -14.52 29.01
N GLY A 14 4.95 -14.02 27.78
CA GLY A 14 3.94 -13.97 26.72
C GLY A 14 2.91 -12.86 26.85
N PHE A 15 3.00 -12.00 27.88
CA PHE A 15 2.13 -10.82 28.03
C PHE A 15 2.71 -9.61 27.30
N ILE A 16 1.83 -8.62 27.01
CA ILE A 16 2.25 -7.39 26.34
C ILE A 16 3.04 -6.52 27.32
N LYS A 17 4.31 -6.32 27.00
CA LYS A 17 5.23 -5.48 27.78
C LYS A 17 5.10 -4.00 27.41
N ALA A 18 5.01 -3.71 26.10
CA ALA A 18 4.95 -2.34 25.62
C ALA A 18 4.26 -2.26 24.25
N VAL A 19 3.66 -1.10 23.98
CA VAL A 19 3.20 -0.70 22.65
C VAL A 19 3.88 0.63 22.33
N HIS A 20 4.69 0.67 21.29
CA HIS A 20 5.45 1.84 20.91
C HIS A 20 5.39 2.10 19.41
N LYS A 21 5.74 3.33 19.00
CA LYS A 21 5.87 3.69 17.60
C LYS A 21 7.09 2.99 17.00
N LYS A 22 6.92 2.34 15.88
CA LYS A 22 8.04 1.73 15.13
C LYS A 22 8.94 2.83 14.58
N GLU A 23 10.22 2.76 14.88
CA GLU A 23 11.20 3.70 14.33
C GLU A 23 11.45 3.44 12.85
N ARG A 24 11.55 4.50 12.08
CA ARG A 24 11.86 4.47 10.66
C ARG A 24 13.17 5.20 10.39
N PHE A 25 14.20 4.47 9.99
CA PHE A 25 15.52 5.00 9.73
C PHE A 25 15.71 5.35 8.25
N ALA A 26 16.65 6.24 7.95
CA ALA A 26 17.01 6.61 6.57
C ALA A 26 17.42 5.38 5.72
N ALA A 27 18.04 4.37 6.34
CA ALA A 27 18.35 3.12 5.66
C ALA A 27 17.11 2.35 5.19
N HIS A 28 16.01 2.37 5.96
CA HIS A 28 14.75 1.76 5.54
C HIS A 28 14.17 2.47 4.31
N LEU A 29 14.21 3.81 4.30
CA LEU A 29 13.76 4.62 3.15
C LEU A 29 14.57 4.32 1.89
N LEU A 30 15.90 4.21 2.03
CA LEU A 30 16.78 3.88 0.92
C LEU A 30 16.45 2.50 0.31
N ILE A 31 16.27 1.48 1.16
CA ILE A 31 15.90 0.14 0.68
C ILE A 31 14.51 0.14 0.05
N GLU A 32 13.56 0.90 0.60
CA GLU A 32 12.22 1.07 0.03
C GLU A 32 12.28 1.65 -1.39
N GLU A 33 13.09 2.69 -1.62
CA GLU A 33 13.29 3.26 -2.95
C GLU A 33 13.92 2.25 -3.94
N PHE A 34 14.92 1.47 -3.51
CA PHE A 34 15.47 0.40 -4.34
C PHE A 34 14.42 -0.67 -4.68
N MET A 35 13.57 -1.05 -3.72
CA MET A 35 12.49 -2.01 -3.95
C MET A 35 11.45 -1.46 -4.94
N ILE A 36 11.06 -0.19 -4.81
CA ILE A 36 10.16 0.49 -5.75
C ILE A 36 10.77 0.49 -7.14
N GLN A 37 12.03 0.87 -7.28
CA GLN A 37 12.70 0.93 -8.57
C GLN A 37 12.87 -0.46 -9.21
N ALA A 38 13.16 -1.50 -8.43
CA ALA A 38 13.20 -2.88 -8.91
C ALA A 38 11.82 -3.36 -9.41
N ASN A 39 10.74 -3.03 -8.68
CA ASN A 39 9.38 -3.31 -9.06
C ASN A 39 8.98 -2.63 -10.38
N VAL A 40 9.34 -1.35 -10.55
CA VAL A 40 9.13 -0.59 -11.80
C VAL A 40 9.90 -1.24 -12.95
N SER A 41 11.19 -1.53 -12.77
CA SER A 41 12.06 -2.10 -13.81
C SER A 41 11.56 -3.45 -14.30
N ALA A 42 11.05 -4.30 -13.38
CA ALA A 42 10.44 -5.58 -13.73
C ALA A 42 9.18 -5.41 -14.59
N ALA A 43 8.27 -4.51 -14.17
CA ALA A 43 7.04 -4.21 -14.91
C ALA A 43 7.35 -3.62 -16.31
N GLU A 44 8.24 -2.64 -16.40
CA GLU A 44 8.64 -2.01 -17.66
C GLU A 44 9.29 -3.01 -18.63
N THR A 45 10.09 -3.93 -18.12
CA THR A 45 10.71 -4.99 -18.93
C THR A 45 9.64 -5.86 -19.57
N LEU A 46 8.64 -6.31 -18.79
CA LEU A 46 7.55 -7.13 -19.31
C LEU A 46 6.67 -6.37 -20.32
N VAL A 47 6.34 -5.10 -20.03
CA VAL A 47 5.58 -4.23 -20.94
C VAL A 47 6.33 -4.03 -22.26
N LYS A 48 7.62 -3.70 -22.21
CA LYS A 48 8.48 -3.52 -23.40
C LYS A 48 8.54 -4.79 -24.25
N MET A 49 8.57 -5.95 -23.63
CA MET A 49 8.62 -7.25 -24.29
C MET A 49 7.23 -7.79 -24.66
N LYS A 50 6.15 -7.05 -24.37
CA LYS A 50 4.76 -7.45 -24.57
C LYS A 50 4.44 -8.82 -23.95
N ARG A 51 4.89 -9.02 -22.72
CA ARG A 51 4.67 -10.24 -21.93
C ARG A 51 3.65 -10.03 -20.84
N PRO A 52 2.95 -11.10 -20.40
CA PRO A 52 1.99 -11.01 -19.31
C PRO A 52 2.62 -10.40 -18.06
N CYS A 53 1.92 -9.46 -17.43
CA CYS A 53 2.35 -8.80 -16.21
C CYS A 53 1.17 -8.73 -15.24
N MET A 54 1.38 -9.13 -13.99
CA MET A 54 0.44 -8.90 -12.90
C MET A 54 0.78 -7.55 -12.26
N PHE A 55 0.13 -6.49 -12.73
CA PHE A 55 0.35 -5.15 -12.21
C PHE A 55 -0.21 -4.99 -10.79
N ARG A 56 0.41 -4.14 -10.01
CA ARG A 56 -0.16 -3.56 -8.80
C ARG A 56 -0.75 -2.21 -9.17
N VAL A 57 -2.06 -2.15 -9.30
CA VAL A 57 -2.77 -0.95 -9.75
C VAL A 57 -3.41 -0.24 -8.56
N HIS A 58 -3.44 1.08 -8.63
CA HIS A 58 -4.06 1.93 -7.61
C HIS A 58 -4.76 3.08 -8.33
N GLU A 59 -6.08 3.01 -8.38
CA GLU A 59 -6.89 4.05 -9.03
C GLU A 59 -6.98 5.32 -8.19
N PRO A 60 -7.25 6.46 -8.81
CA PRO A 60 -7.55 7.69 -8.06
C PRO A 60 -8.73 7.49 -7.11
N PRO A 61 -8.85 8.30 -6.05
CA PRO A 61 -10.02 8.32 -5.19
C PRO A 61 -11.32 8.56 -5.96
N SER A 62 -12.41 7.91 -5.54
CA SER A 62 -13.72 8.15 -6.13
C SER A 62 -14.22 9.58 -5.85
N ALA A 63 -15.10 10.10 -6.70
CA ALA A 63 -15.69 11.41 -6.51
C ALA A 63 -16.41 11.56 -5.15
N GLU A 64 -17.12 10.51 -4.71
CA GLU A 64 -17.79 10.47 -3.41
C GLU A 64 -16.80 10.62 -2.24
N LYS A 65 -15.69 9.88 -2.26
CA LYS A 65 -14.66 9.97 -1.24
C LYS A 65 -13.98 11.35 -1.21
N LEU A 66 -13.82 11.98 -2.36
CA LEU A 66 -13.26 13.33 -2.46
C LEU A 66 -14.21 14.39 -1.90
N VAL A 67 -15.53 14.22 -2.09
CA VAL A 67 -16.54 15.11 -1.47
C VAL A 67 -16.48 15.00 0.05
N GLY A 68 -16.51 13.79 0.62
CA GLY A 68 -16.39 13.59 2.07
C GLY A 68 -15.07 14.14 2.64
N LEU A 69 -13.96 13.93 1.95
CA LEU A 69 -12.66 14.50 2.35
C LEU A 69 -12.72 16.04 2.35
N HIS A 70 -13.29 16.65 1.30
CA HIS A 70 -13.42 18.09 1.21
C HIS A 70 -14.23 18.68 2.38
N GLU A 71 -15.37 18.07 2.72
CA GLU A 71 -16.24 18.53 3.82
C GLU A 71 -15.49 18.48 5.16
N THR A 72 -14.82 17.37 5.46
CA THR A 72 -14.06 17.23 6.71
C THR A 72 -12.87 18.21 6.78
N LEU A 73 -12.14 18.41 5.68
CA LEU A 73 -11.04 19.36 5.63
C LEU A 73 -11.50 20.81 5.78
N ALA A 74 -12.69 21.15 5.27
CA ALA A 74 -13.27 22.49 5.42
C ALA A 74 -13.58 22.82 6.89
N GLU A 75 -14.04 21.84 7.69
CA GLU A 75 -14.25 22.00 9.15
C GLU A 75 -12.94 22.29 9.89
N MET A 76 -11.81 21.79 9.36
CA MET A 76 -10.45 22.03 9.88
C MET A 76 -9.80 23.32 9.32
N ASN A 77 -10.51 24.12 8.52
CA ASN A 77 -9.97 25.28 7.79
C ASN A 77 -8.84 24.93 6.80
N ILE A 78 -8.75 23.69 6.34
CA ILE A 78 -7.78 23.26 5.33
C ILE A 78 -8.38 23.40 3.95
N ARG A 79 -7.68 24.11 3.07
CA ARG A 79 -8.15 24.38 1.71
C ARG A 79 -7.92 23.19 0.79
N PHE A 80 -9.01 22.69 0.22
CA PHE A 80 -8.99 21.68 -0.85
C PHE A 80 -9.97 22.10 -1.95
N ALA A 81 -9.49 22.29 -3.17
CA ALA A 81 -10.32 22.80 -4.27
C ALA A 81 -11.31 21.74 -4.77
N LYS A 82 -12.59 22.09 -4.87
CA LYS A 82 -13.65 21.28 -5.49
C LYS A 82 -13.51 21.24 -7.01
N GLY A 83 -13.82 20.07 -7.61
CA GLY A 83 -14.00 19.95 -9.07
C GLY A 83 -12.72 19.93 -9.89
N GLN A 84 -11.54 19.90 -9.28
CA GLN A 84 -10.27 19.72 -9.97
C GLN A 84 -9.88 18.25 -10.10
N VAL A 85 -9.14 17.91 -11.14
CA VAL A 85 -8.46 16.62 -11.25
C VAL A 85 -7.47 16.51 -10.10
N VAL A 86 -7.71 15.56 -9.20
CA VAL A 86 -6.88 15.35 -8.03
C VAL A 86 -5.62 14.60 -8.45
N THR A 87 -4.47 15.11 -8.03
CA THR A 87 -3.16 14.51 -8.22
C THR A 87 -2.50 14.24 -6.87
N THR A 88 -1.44 13.46 -6.84
CA THR A 88 -0.63 13.25 -5.62
C THR A 88 -0.11 14.56 -5.05
N ALA A 89 0.24 15.53 -5.92
CA ALA A 89 0.64 16.88 -5.51
C ALA A 89 -0.49 17.65 -4.80
N SER A 90 -1.76 17.37 -5.11
CA SER A 90 -2.90 17.96 -4.40
C SER A 90 -2.94 17.49 -2.94
N PHE A 91 -2.68 16.22 -2.67
CA PHE A 91 -2.60 15.68 -1.31
C PHE A 91 -1.39 16.23 -0.54
N ASN A 92 -0.23 16.37 -1.19
CA ASN A 92 0.94 16.98 -0.55
C ASN A 92 0.66 18.43 -0.11
N ARG A 93 -0.11 19.20 -0.90
CA ARG A 93 -0.53 20.55 -0.53
C ARG A 93 -1.52 20.58 0.65
N ILE A 94 -2.38 19.57 0.77
CA ILE A 94 -3.25 19.41 1.93
C ILE A 94 -2.41 19.14 3.19
N LEU A 95 -1.51 18.19 3.13
CA LEU A 95 -0.62 17.83 4.25
C LEU A 95 0.28 18.99 4.71
N ALA A 96 0.71 19.83 3.77
CA ALA A 96 1.54 21.01 4.06
C ALA A 96 0.79 22.14 4.80
N GLN A 97 -0.55 22.08 4.91
CA GLN A 97 -1.37 23.05 5.64
C GLN A 97 -1.58 22.67 7.10
N ALA A 98 -1.18 21.46 7.52
CA ALA A 98 -1.29 21.04 8.91
C ALA A 98 -0.17 21.68 9.74
N ASP A 99 -0.55 22.51 10.72
CA ASP A 99 0.36 23.38 11.47
C ASP A 99 1.14 22.63 12.58
N ASN A 100 0.60 21.53 13.09
CA ASN A 100 1.21 20.75 14.16
C ASN A 100 1.18 19.24 13.87
N GLU A 101 1.86 18.45 14.72
CA GLU A 101 2.01 17.00 14.52
C GLU A 101 0.66 16.25 14.63
N ILE A 102 -0.20 16.67 15.56
CA ILE A 102 -1.53 16.04 15.77
C ILE A 102 -2.42 16.25 14.56
N ASP A 103 -2.51 17.49 14.06
CA ASP A 103 -3.30 17.80 12.86
C ASP A 103 -2.72 17.08 11.63
N ARG A 104 -1.40 16.96 11.53
CA ARG A 104 -0.74 16.24 10.44
C ARG A 104 -1.08 14.74 10.45
N GLU A 105 -1.10 14.10 11.61
CA GLU A 105 -1.51 12.69 11.73
C GLU A 105 -3.00 12.52 11.36
N LEU A 106 -3.87 13.40 11.84
CA LEU A 106 -5.28 13.37 11.52
C LEU A 106 -5.52 13.57 10.02
N VAL A 107 -4.94 14.60 9.43
CA VAL A 107 -5.04 14.90 7.99
C VAL A 107 -4.46 13.75 7.15
N SER A 108 -3.34 13.17 7.57
CA SER A 108 -2.75 11.99 6.88
C SER A 108 -3.71 10.80 6.91
N SER A 109 -4.39 10.57 8.04
CA SER A 109 -5.40 9.52 8.18
C SER A 109 -6.62 9.77 7.28
N LEU A 110 -7.11 11.00 7.22
CA LEU A 110 -8.23 11.40 6.34
C LEU A 110 -7.88 11.21 4.86
N VAL A 111 -6.69 11.67 4.45
CA VAL A 111 -6.17 11.48 3.10
C VAL A 111 -6.03 10.00 2.77
N LEU A 112 -5.49 9.18 3.68
CA LEU A 112 -5.36 7.74 3.46
C LEU A 112 -6.73 7.06 3.28
N ARG A 113 -7.71 7.38 4.11
CA ARG A 113 -9.07 6.83 4.02
C ARG A 113 -9.79 7.21 2.74
N SER A 114 -9.48 8.37 2.17
CA SER A 114 -10.03 8.81 0.90
C SER A 114 -9.49 8.02 -0.29
N GLN A 115 -8.32 7.38 -0.17
CA GLN A 115 -7.70 6.65 -1.27
C GLN A 115 -8.53 5.43 -1.70
N SER A 116 -8.41 5.06 -2.97
CA SER A 116 -8.83 3.76 -3.46
C SER A 116 -7.93 2.67 -2.92
N GLN A 117 -8.39 1.45 -2.91
CA GLN A 117 -7.57 0.32 -2.52
C GLN A 117 -6.76 -0.17 -3.73
N ALA A 118 -5.47 -0.41 -3.54
CA ALA A 118 -4.65 -1.02 -4.56
C ALA A 118 -5.04 -2.51 -4.74
N VAL A 119 -5.03 -2.98 -5.98
CA VAL A 119 -5.38 -4.36 -6.34
C VAL A 119 -4.37 -4.93 -7.34
N TYR A 120 -4.42 -6.24 -7.55
CA TYR A 120 -3.66 -6.88 -8.61
C TYR A 120 -4.52 -7.04 -9.87
N SER A 121 -3.98 -6.69 -11.02
CA SER A 121 -4.67 -6.76 -12.31
C SER A 121 -3.69 -7.07 -13.45
N PRO A 122 -4.11 -7.86 -14.48
CA PRO A 122 -3.36 -7.97 -15.71
C PRO A 122 -3.46 -6.70 -16.58
N GLU A 123 -4.46 -5.85 -16.32
CA GLU A 123 -4.64 -4.57 -16.99
C GLU A 123 -3.86 -3.48 -16.25
N ASN A 124 -3.12 -2.66 -17.00
CA ASN A 124 -2.35 -1.58 -16.43
C ASN A 124 -3.21 -0.31 -16.25
N LEU A 125 -3.74 -0.11 -15.06
CA LEU A 125 -4.48 1.08 -14.66
C LEU A 125 -3.61 2.10 -13.91
N HIS A 126 -2.28 1.97 -14.01
CA HIS A 126 -1.28 2.78 -13.32
C HIS A 126 -1.33 2.66 -11.78
N HIS A 127 -0.40 3.32 -11.11
CA HIS A 127 -0.39 3.38 -9.64
C HIS A 127 -0.46 4.84 -9.18
N PHE A 128 -1.67 5.35 -8.96
CA PHE A 128 -1.93 6.73 -8.58
C PHE A 128 -1.12 7.17 -7.36
N GLY A 129 -1.18 6.42 -6.26
CA GLY A 129 -0.54 6.80 -5.00
C GLY A 129 0.99 6.94 -5.07
N LEU A 130 1.66 6.16 -5.93
CA LEU A 130 3.09 6.26 -6.19
C LEU A 130 3.41 7.16 -7.40
N HIS A 131 2.39 7.59 -8.15
CA HIS A 131 2.56 8.33 -9.39
C HIS A 131 3.43 7.58 -10.42
N LEU A 132 3.18 6.28 -10.58
CA LEU A 132 3.94 5.39 -11.46
C LEU A 132 3.05 4.86 -12.59
N SER A 133 3.59 4.84 -13.80
CA SER A 133 2.87 4.34 -14.99
C SER A 133 2.89 2.82 -15.08
N ASN A 134 4.00 2.17 -14.70
CA ASN A 134 4.15 0.73 -14.71
C ASN A 134 4.65 0.28 -13.35
N TYR A 135 3.85 -0.47 -12.62
CA TYR A 135 4.22 -0.95 -11.31
C TYR A 135 3.71 -2.37 -11.08
N ALA A 136 4.60 -3.25 -10.67
CA ALA A 136 4.29 -4.62 -10.29
C ALA A 136 5.13 -5.03 -9.09
N HIS A 137 4.62 -5.88 -8.23
CA HIS A 137 5.39 -6.41 -7.13
C HIS A 137 6.36 -7.50 -7.63
N PHE A 138 7.65 -7.36 -7.32
CA PHE A 138 8.73 -8.25 -7.76
C PHE A 138 9.65 -8.70 -6.63
N THR A 139 9.81 -7.87 -5.59
CA THR A 139 10.89 -8.01 -4.61
C THR A 139 10.64 -9.02 -3.49
N SER A 140 9.46 -9.66 -3.42
CA SER A 140 9.13 -10.57 -2.31
C SER A 140 8.40 -11.86 -2.76
N PRO A 141 8.98 -12.69 -3.67
CA PRO A 141 8.30 -13.85 -4.26
C PRO A 141 8.04 -15.00 -3.26
N ILE A 142 8.72 -15.03 -2.11
CA ILE A 142 8.49 -16.06 -1.08
C ILE A 142 7.13 -15.89 -0.39
N ARG A 143 6.67 -14.66 -0.21
CA ARG A 143 5.45 -14.34 0.54
C ARG A 143 4.31 -13.74 -0.30
N ARG A 144 4.58 -13.33 -1.53
CA ARG A 144 3.57 -12.78 -2.43
C ARG A 144 3.53 -13.54 -3.75
N TYR A 145 2.40 -14.17 -4.03
CA TYR A 145 2.21 -14.94 -5.25
C TYR A 145 2.31 -14.06 -6.51
N ALA A 146 1.87 -12.81 -6.45
CA ALA A 146 2.02 -11.86 -7.56
C ALA A 146 3.49 -11.69 -7.99
N ASP A 147 4.41 -11.56 -7.01
CA ASP A 147 5.84 -11.44 -7.29
C ASP A 147 6.39 -12.69 -7.98
N LEU A 148 5.96 -13.88 -7.54
CA LEU A 148 6.34 -15.14 -8.19
C LEU A 148 5.88 -15.20 -9.64
N LEU A 149 4.67 -14.71 -9.94
CA LEU A 149 4.16 -14.62 -11.31
C LEU A 149 5.03 -13.70 -12.17
N ILE A 150 5.47 -12.56 -11.63
CA ILE A 150 6.39 -11.65 -12.33
C ILE A 150 7.73 -12.32 -12.60
N HIS A 151 8.32 -13.02 -11.60
CA HIS A 151 9.57 -13.79 -11.80
C HIS A 151 9.41 -14.81 -12.93
N ARG A 152 8.33 -15.60 -12.92
CA ARG A 152 8.07 -16.62 -13.95
C ARG A 152 7.83 -16.00 -15.32
N SER A 153 7.17 -14.84 -15.38
CA SER A 153 7.00 -14.10 -16.63
C SER A 153 8.33 -13.60 -17.19
N LEU A 154 9.22 -13.09 -16.32
CA LEU A 154 10.58 -12.67 -16.72
C LEU A 154 11.44 -13.86 -17.18
N ILE A 155 11.37 -15.00 -16.49
CA ILE A 155 12.08 -16.23 -16.91
C ILE A 155 11.64 -16.64 -18.32
N ALA A 156 10.35 -16.66 -18.59
CA ALA A 156 9.82 -16.98 -19.93
C ALA A 156 10.23 -15.92 -20.96
N ALA A 157 10.12 -14.64 -20.62
CA ALA A 157 10.42 -13.53 -21.52
C ALA A 157 11.90 -13.48 -21.93
N LEU A 158 12.80 -13.67 -20.97
CA LEU A 158 14.25 -13.55 -21.13
C LEU A 158 14.94 -14.91 -21.40
N LYS A 159 14.18 -16.00 -21.43
CA LYS A 159 14.67 -17.38 -21.67
C LYS A 159 15.73 -17.79 -20.63
N LEU A 160 15.49 -17.46 -19.35
CA LEU A 160 16.45 -17.72 -18.27
C LEU A 160 16.39 -19.14 -17.69
N GLY A 161 15.36 -19.92 -18.04
CA GLY A 161 15.15 -21.27 -17.53
C GLY A 161 13.92 -21.94 -18.11
N THR A 162 13.54 -23.10 -17.55
CA THR A 162 12.41 -23.93 -18.01
C THR A 162 11.13 -23.73 -17.22
N ASP A 163 11.19 -23.05 -16.07
CA ASP A 163 10.08 -22.80 -15.13
C ASP A 163 9.41 -21.44 -15.34
N GLY A 164 9.50 -20.92 -16.55
CA GLY A 164 8.80 -19.72 -16.97
C GLY A 164 7.27 -19.88 -16.96
N LEU A 165 6.60 -18.74 -17.01
CA LEU A 165 5.14 -18.67 -17.07
C LEU A 165 4.61 -19.35 -18.33
N LYS A 166 3.59 -20.21 -18.17
CA LYS A 166 2.89 -20.88 -19.28
C LYS A 166 1.71 -20.03 -19.76
N GLU A 167 1.26 -20.27 -20.98
CA GLU A 167 0.17 -19.51 -21.59
C GLU A 167 -1.17 -19.70 -20.84
N GLU A 168 -1.43 -20.94 -20.37
CA GLU A 168 -2.64 -21.22 -19.59
C GLU A 168 -2.68 -20.45 -18.26
N GLU A 169 -1.52 -20.29 -17.61
CA GLU A 169 -1.40 -19.51 -16.36
C GLU A 169 -1.58 -18.02 -16.64
N ALA A 170 -1.04 -17.51 -17.74
CA ALA A 170 -1.23 -16.13 -18.17
C ALA A 170 -2.70 -15.81 -18.48
N ALA A 171 -3.41 -16.72 -19.10
CA ALA A 171 -4.84 -16.59 -19.37
C ALA A 171 -5.69 -16.51 -18.09
N ALA A 172 -5.22 -17.09 -16.99
CA ALA A 172 -5.91 -17.07 -15.70
C ALA A 172 -5.63 -15.80 -14.85
N PHE A 173 -4.81 -14.87 -15.32
CA PHE A 173 -4.35 -13.71 -14.52
C PHE A 173 -5.49 -12.85 -13.96
N THR A 174 -6.61 -12.68 -14.68
CA THR A 174 -7.75 -11.90 -14.17
C THR A 174 -8.35 -12.54 -12.91
N GLY A 175 -8.59 -13.85 -12.94
CA GLY A 175 -9.09 -14.60 -11.78
C GLY A 175 -8.08 -14.60 -10.64
N ILE A 176 -6.82 -14.90 -10.94
CA ILE A 176 -5.73 -14.88 -9.96
C ILE A 176 -5.61 -13.49 -9.31
N GLY A 177 -5.64 -12.40 -10.08
CA GLY A 177 -5.56 -11.04 -9.56
C GLY A 177 -6.69 -10.72 -8.57
N THR A 178 -7.91 -11.16 -8.87
CA THR A 178 -9.06 -11.03 -7.97
C THR A 178 -8.85 -11.80 -6.67
N ASP A 179 -8.42 -13.06 -6.75
CA ASP A 179 -8.25 -13.95 -5.59
C ASP A 179 -7.14 -13.46 -4.66
N ILE A 180 -5.97 -13.09 -5.21
CA ILE A 180 -4.86 -12.59 -4.40
C ILE A 180 -5.15 -11.22 -3.79
N SER A 181 -5.92 -10.36 -4.45
CA SER A 181 -6.38 -9.10 -3.89
C SER A 181 -7.37 -9.32 -2.74
N ALA A 182 -8.26 -10.31 -2.85
CA ALA A 182 -9.21 -10.67 -1.80
C ALA A 182 -8.49 -11.30 -0.59
N THR A 183 -7.53 -12.19 -0.82
CA THR A 183 -6.76 -12.83 0.26
C THR A 183 -5.84 -11.85 0.96
N GLU A 184 -5.23 -10.91 0.26
CA GLU A 184 -4.44 -9.81 0.84
C GLU A 184 -5.30 -8.95 1.79
N ARG A 185 -6.52 -8.57 1.35
CA ARG A 185 -7.46 -7.81 2.20
C ARG A 185 -7.82 -8.58 3.47
N ARG A 186 -8.12 -9.87 3.36
CA ARG A 186 -8.43 -10.71 4.51
C ARG A 186 -7.27 -10.80 5.49
N ALA A 187 -6.04 -10.96 5.00
CA ALA A 187 -4.83 -10.98 5.83
C ALA A 187 -4.62 -9.63 6.55
N MET A 188 -4.78 -8.52 5.84
CA MET A 188 -4.65 -7.17 6.41
C MET A 188 -5.71 -6.88 7.49
N VAL A 189 -6.96 -7.34 7.29
CA VAL A 189 -8.02 -7.20 8.31
C VAL A 189 -7.67 -8.02 9.55
N ALA A 190 -7.23 -9.26 9.38
CA ALA A 190 -6.84 -10.14 10.49
C ALA A 190 -5.67 -9.55 11.30
N GLU A 191 -4.64 -9.01 10.62
CA GLU A 191 -3.51 -8.35 11.26
C GLU A 191 -3.95 -7.11 12.06
N ARG A 192 -4.78 -6.24 11.45
CA ARG A 192 -5.30 -5.05 12.10
C ARG A 192 -6.13 -5.39 13.35
N GLU A 193 -7.08 -6.32 13.22
CA GLU A 193 -7.93 -6.72 14.35
C GLU A 193 -7.10 -7.34 15.49
N THR A 194 -6.07 -8.11 15.15
CA THR A 194 -5.16 -8.70 16.15
C THR A 194 -4.41 -7.61 16.89
N ASN A 195 -3.82 -6.64 16.17
CA ASN A 195 -3.11 -5.51 16.76
C ASN A 195 -4.04 -4.63 17.62
N ASP A 196 -5.28 -4.40 17.18
CA ASP A 196 -6.27 -3.62 17.94
C ASP A 196 -6.68 -4.35 19.23
N ARG A 197 -6.89 -5.68 19.20
CA ARG A 197 -7.18 -6.49 20.39
C ARG A 197 -6.02 -6.47 21.39
N PHE A 198 -4.79 -6.65 20.94
CA PHE A 198 -3.62 -6.57 21.80
C PHE A 198 -3.46 -5.16 22.40
N THR A 199 -3.65 -4.13 21.62
CA THR A 199 -3.61 -2.75 22.10
C THR A 199 -4.70 -2.49 23.16
N ALA A 200 -5.91 -3.00 22.96
CA ALA A 200 -7.01 -2.86 23.91
C ALA A 200 -6.69 -3.57 25.25
N VAL A 201 -6.13 -4.78 25.20
CA VAL A 201 -5.70 -5.51 26.41
C VAL A 201 -4.62 -4.74 27.17
N PHE A 202 -3.63 -4.19 26.46
CA PHE A 202 -2.58 -3.37 27.08
C PHE A 202 -3.13 -2.10 27.76
N LEU A 203 -4.09 -1.43 27.11
CA LEU A 203 -4.68 -0.19 27.61
C LEU A 203 -5.71 -0.42 28.73
N ALA A 204 -6.31 -1.62 28.82
CA ALA A 204 -7.30 -1.91 29.87
C ALA A 204 -6.76 -1.69 31.29
N ASN A 205 -5.47 -1.92 31.50
CA ASN A 205 -4.79 -1.71 32.77
C ASN A 205 -4.20 -0.30 32.95
N LYS A 206 -4.42 0.59 31.99
CA LYS A 206 -3.87 1.96 31.94
C LYS A 206 -4.95 3.04 31.85
N VAL A 207 -6.17 2.70 32.23
CA VAL A 207 -7.30 3.65 32.24
C VAL A 207 -7.01 4.76 33.26
N GLY A 208 -6.95 6.02 32.78
CA GLY A 208 -6.65 7.20 33.60
C GLY A 208 -5.16 7.62 33.61
N GLU A 209 -4.28 6.87 32.96
CA GLU A 209 -2.92 7.34 32.64
C GLU A 209 -2.97 8.27 31.41
N ILE A 210 -2.22 9.39 31.46
CA ILE A 210 -2.10 10.37 30.36
C ILE A 210 -0.73 10.20 29.71
#